data_e7f4222a001ee4ac1313da0a1f7cd002
#
_entry.id   e7f4222a001ee4ac1313da0a1f7cd002
#
_cell.length_a   1.000
_cell.length_b   1.000
_cell.length_c   1.000
_cell.angle_alpha   90.00
_cell.angle_beta   90.00
_cell.angle_gamma   90.00
#
_symmetry.space_group_name_H-M   'P 1'
#
loop_
_entity.id
_entity.type
_entity.pdbx_description
1 polymer ?
#
loop_
_entity_poly.entity_id
_entity_poly.type
_entity_poly.pdbx_seq_one_letter_code
_entity_poly.pdbx_strand_id
1 'polypeptide(L)'
;SPPRNGTSLTALLVAAAIPLAWLVDAAAGTPLAFNNPLGMNAVVAGRFYGVSNTAFALVAGALIVVIAGVWEVLGGGRRSALLVTALLGGAALLVDGAPQLGADVGGALTLVPTLAFLAAGLAGLHLSWRRWLAIGAATVLVVGGFAVVDLLRPGGPTHLGRFARQVADGSAAGVL
;
A
#
# COMPACT_ATOMS: atom_id res chain seq x y z
N SER A 1 -23.56 -11.78 28.35
CA SER A 1 -23.10 -11.03 27.15
C SER A 1 -23.49 -11.85 25.92
N PRO A 2 -24.11 -11.26 24.87
CA PRO A 2 -24.36 -11.97 23.65
C PRO A 2 -23.01 -12.45 23.08
N PRO A 3 -22.96 -13.64 22.42
CA PRO A 3 -21.74 -14.07 21.77
C PRO A 3 -21.35 -12.98 20.76
N ARG A 4 -20.16 -12.42 20.88
CA ARG A 4 -19.55 -11.61 19.83
C ARG A 4 -19.49 -12.53 18.62
N ASN A 5 -20.25 -12.19 17.58
CA ASN A 5 -20.11 -12.86 16.28
C ASN A 5 -18.71 -12.49 15.77
N GLY A 6 -17.70 -13.21 16.25
CA GLY A 6 -16.33 -13.00 15.82
C GLY A 6 -16.22 -13.21 14.32
N THR A 7 -15.32 -12.49 13.70
CA THR A 7 -15.00 -12.67 12.28
C THR A 7 -14.73 -14.16 12.04
N SER A 8 -15.48 -14.79 11.15
CA SER A 8 -15.28 -16.22 10.90
C SER A 8 -13.88 -16.42 10.31
N LEU A 9 -13.16 -17.44 10.78
CA LEU A 9 -11.84 -17.77 10.26
C LEU A 9 -11.86 -17.99 8.75
N THR A 10 -12.95 -18.59 8.25
CA THR A 10 -13.14 -18.78 6.81
C THR A 10 -13.20 -17.45 6.06
N ALA A 11 -13.98 -16.48 6.55
CA ALA A 11 -14.07 -15.16 5.93
C ALA A 11 -12.71 -14.44 5.96
N LEU A 12 -11.96 -14.57 7.06
CA LEU A 12 -10.63 -13.99 7.17
C LEU A 12 -9.63 -14.64 6.19
N LEU A 13 -9.67 -15.97 6.05
CA LEU A 13 -8.81 -16.68 5.10
C LEU A 13 -9.13 -16.32 3.64
N VAL A 14 -10.41 -16.22 3.31
CA VAL A 14 -10.86 -15.77 1.97
C VAL A 14 -10.40 -14.34 1.69
N ALA A 15 -10.59 -13.43 2.65
CA ALA A 15 -10.12 -12.06 2.51
C ALA A 15 -8.58 -11.97 2.37
N ALA A 16 -7.84 -12.80 3.11
CA ALA A 16 -6.37 -12.83 3.05
C ALA A 16 -5.83 -13.39 1.73
N ALA A 17 -6.59 -14.24 1.03
CA ALA A 17 -6.16 -14.79 -0.26
C ALA A 17 -5.92 -13.71 -1.31
N ILE A 18 -6.70 -12.61 -1.29
CA ILE A 18 -6.57 -11.50 -2.24
C ILE A 18 -5.22 -10.78 -2.10
N PRO A 19 -4.89 -10.17 -0.93
CA PRO A 19 -3.62 -9.47 -0.80
C PRO A 19 -2.42 -10.42 -0.91
N LEU A 20 -2.52 -11.67 -0.45
CA LEU A 20 -1.45 -12.64 -0.60
C LEU A 20 -1.17 -12.97 -2.07
N ALA A 21 -2.20 -13.23 -2.87
CA ALA A 21 -2.03 -13.51 -4.30
C ALA A 21 -1.33 -12.34 -5.01
N TRP A 22 -1.74 -11.11 -4.70
CA TRP A 22 -1.12 -9.93 -5.30
C TRP A 22 0.29 -9.64 -4.78
N LEU A 23 0.55 -9.84 -3.50
CA LEU A 23 1.89 -9.68 -2.94
C LEU A 23 2.87 -10.70 -3.57
N VAL A 24 2.41 -11.93 -3.78
CA VAL A 24 3.20 -12.97 -4.46
C VAL A 24 3.42 -12.60 -5.93
N ASP A 25 2.38 -12.15 -6.63
CA ASP A 25 2.48 -11.71 -8.03
C ASP A 25 3.46 -10.54 -8.18
N ALA A 26 3.36 -9.52 -7.34
CA ALA A 26 4.27 -8.38 -7.34
C ALA A 26 5.71 -8.79 -7.04
N ALA A 27 5.91 -9.69 -6.08
CA ALA A 27 7.24 -10.22 -5.75
C ALA A 27 7.82 -11.08 -6.88
N ALA A 28 6.98 -11.75 -7.68
CA ALA A 28 7.37 -12.55 -8.83
C ALA A 28 7.59 -11.74 -10.13
N GLY A 29 7.49 -10.41 -10.07
CA GLY A 29 7.66 -9.54 -11.22
C GLY A 29 6.38 -9.25 -12.00
N THR A 30 5.23 -9.35 -11.34
CA THR A 30 3.89 -8.98 -11.86
C THR A 30 3.42 -9.75 -13.11
N PRO A 31 3.59 -11.09 -13.20
CA PRO A 31 3.14 -11.85 -14.37
C PRO A 31 1.63 -11.75 -14.62
N LEU A 32 0.82 -11.52 -13.57
CA LEU A 32 -0.63 -11.35 -13.68
C LEU A 32 -1.07 -9.90 -13.89
N ALA A 33 -0.13 -8.94 -13.96
CA ALA A 33 -0.47 -7.52 -14.08
C ALA A 33 -1.11 -7.15 -15.44
N PHE A 34 -0.93 -7.98 -16.47
CA PHE A 34 -1.34 -7.68 -17.84
C PHE A 34 -2.36 -8.68 -18.38
N ASN A 35 -3.24 -8.17 -19.26
CA ASN A 35 -4.17 -8.97 -20.06
C ASN A 35 -5.10 -9.89 -19.26
N ASN A 36 -5.45 -9.51 -18.03
CA ASN A 36 -6.47 -10.18 -17.25
C ASN A 36 -7.57 -9.18 -16.81
N PRO A 37 -8.75 -9.63 -16.33
CA PRO A 37 -9.86 -8.74 -15.98
C PRO A 37 -9.55 -7.70 -14.89
N LEU A 38 -8.52 -7.94 -14.06
CA LEU A 38 -8.09 -7.06 -12.97
C LEU A 38 -6.75 -6.39 -13.29
N GLY A 39 -6.13 -6.76 -14.40
CA GLY A 39 -4.83 -6.28 -14.82
C GLY A 39 -4.90 -5.03 -15.70
N MET A 40 -3.73 -4.59 -16.13
CA MET A 40 -3.59 -3.49 -17.08
C MET A 40 -3.72 -4.01 -18.51
N ASN A 41 -4.33 -3.19 -19.38
CA ASN A 41 -4.33 -3.46 -20.81
C ASN A 41 -3.05 -2.89 -21.42
N ALA A 42 -2.22 -3.75 -22.00
CA ALA A 42 -0.95 -3.37 -22.61
C ALA A 42 -1.11 -2.40 -23.81
N VAL A 43 -2.29 -2.35 -24.42
CA VAL A 43 -2.56 -1.49 -25.60
C VAL A 43 -3.02 -0.08 -25.19
N VAL A 44 -3.71 0.05 -24.06
CA VAL A 44 -4.39 1.31 -23.70
C VAL A 44 -3.73 2.02 -22.51
N ALA A 45 -3.01 1.32 -21.63
CA ALA A 45 -2.70 1.84 -20.31
C ALA A 45 -1.38 2.61 -20.16
N GLY A 46 -0.50 2.62 -21.12
CA GLY A 46 0.76 3.37 -21.02
C GLY A 46 1.73 2.96 -19.89
N ARG A 47 1.32 2.05 -19.00
CA ARG A 47 2.14 1.42 -17.97
C ARG A 47 2.43 -0.02 -18.36
N PHE A 48 3.69 -0.41 -18.33
CA PHE A 48 4.14 -1.76 -18.69
C PHE A 48 4.72 -2.55 -17.50
N TYR A 49 4.48 -2.07 -16.27
CA TYR A 49 4.93 -2.70 -15.03
C TYR A 49 4.14 -2.17 -13.83
N GLY A 50 4.17 -2.91 -12.73
CA GLY A 50 3.57 -2.53 -11.46
C GLY A 50 2.11 -2.98 -11.29
N VAL A 51 1.49 -2.50 -10.24
CA VAL A 51 0.11 -2.86 -9.84
C VAL A 51 -0.90 -1.95 -10.51
N SER A 52 -2.00 -2.51 -11.03
CA SER A 52 -3.11 -1.72 -11.58
C SER A 52 -3.94 -1.05 -10.48
N ASN A 53 -4.58 0.08 -10.77
CA ASN A 53 -5.46 0.76 -9.80
C ASN A 53 -6.61 -0.15 -9.32
N THR A 54 -7.14 -1.01 -10.19
CA THR A 54 -8.21 -1.97 -9.83
C THR A 54 -7.69 -3.01 -8.86
N ALA A 55 -6.52 -3.58 -9.14
CA ALA A 55 -5.87 -4.53 -8.27
C ALA A 55 -5.51 -3.90 -6.92
N PHE A 56 -4.94 -2.70 -6.93
CA PHE A 56 -4.66 -1.93 -5.73
C PHE A 56 -5.91 -1.73 -4.86
N ALA A 57 -7.04 -1.31 -5.45
CA ALA A 57 -8.28 -1.11 -4.71
C ALA A 57 -8.78 -2.39 -4.02
N LEU A 58 -8.70 -3.53 -4.71
CA LEU A 58 -9.08 -4.83 -4.15
C LEU A 58 -8.13 -5.25 -3.02
N VAL A 59 -6.83 -5.11 -3.24
CA VAL A 59 -5.80 -5.43 -2.23
C VAL A 59 -5.97 -4.56 -0.99
N ALA A 60 -6.11 -3.24 -1.17
CA ALA A 60 -6.28 -2.30 -0.07
C ALA A 60 -7.55 -2.57 0.74
N GLY A 61 -8.68 -2.82 0.07
CA GLY A 61 -9.93 -3.18 0.73
C GLY A 61 -9.85 -4.48 1.51
N ALA A 62 -9.30 -5.53 0.89
CA ALA A 62 -9.12 -6.82 1.55
C ALA A 62 -8.10 -6.74 2.71
N LEU A 63 -7.03 -5.97 2.56
CA LEU A 63 -6.03 -5.74 3.59
C LEU A 63 -6.63 -5.09 4.85
N ILE A 64 -7.51 -4.10 4.68
CA ILE A 64 -8.22 -3.46 5.81
C ILE A 64 -9.04 -4.51 6.57
N VAL A 65 -9.78 -5.37 5.86
CA VAL A 65 -10.57 -6.44 6.47
C VAL A 65 -9.67 -7.44 7.21
N VAL A 66 -8.56 -7.83 6.60
CA VAL A 66 -7.59 -8.76 7.22
C VAL A 66 -6.97 -8.15 8.48
N ILE A 67 -6.52 -6.91 8.43
CA ILE A 67 -5.95 -6.22 9.60
C ILE A 67 -6.97 -6.14 10.74
N ALA A 68 -8.21 -5.74 10.45
CA ALA A 68 -9.27 -5.65 11.44
C ALA A 68 -9.62 -7.03 12.04
N GLY A 69 -9.72 -8.06 11.20
CA GLY A 69 -10.02 -9.42 11.64
C GLY A 69 -8.89 -10.02 12.48
N VAL A 70 -7.64 -9.88 12.07
CA VAL A 70 -6.48 -10.34 12.87
C VAL A 70 -6.41 -9.60 14.19
N TRP A 71 -6.63 -8.28 14.20
CA TRP A 71 -6.71 -7.48 15.42
C TRP A 71 -7.77 -8.00 16.38
N GLU A 72 -8.96 -8.34 15.88
CA GLU A 72 -10.06 -8.92 16.67
C GLU A 72 -9.67 -10.28 17.27
N VAL A 73 -9.09 -11.18 16.46
CA VAL A 73 -8.61 -12.50 16.90
C VAL A 73 -7.55 -12.37 18.00
N LEU A 74 -6.68 -11.34 17.92
CA LEU A 74 -5.66 -11.07 18.93
C LEU A 74 -6.18 -10.33 20.17
N GLY A 75 -7.50 -10.27 20.37
CA GLY A 75 -8.13 -9.71 21.56
C GLY A 75 -8.42 -8.21 21.52
N GLY A 76 -8.26 -7.54 20.36
CA GLY A 76 -8.78 -6.19 20.15
C GLY A 76 -8.06 -5.09 20.94
N GLY A 77 -6.80 -5.28 21.33
CA GLY A 77 -6.05 -4.31 22.13
C GLY A 77 -5.36 -3.23 21.31
N ARG A 78 -5.03 -2.10 21.96
CA ARG A 78 -4.29 -0.99 21.33
C ARG A 78 -2.94 -1.43 20.76
N ARG A 79 -2.21 -2.25 21.51
CA ARG A 79 -0.88 -2.74 21.08
C ARG A 79 -1.00 -3.65 19.86
N SER A 80 -1.99 -4.55 19.84
CA SER A 80 -2.24 -5.41 18.69
C SER A 80 -2.68 -4.60 17.46
N ALA A 81 -3.51 -3.55 17.63
CA ALA A 81 -3.89 -2.66 16.54
C ALA A 81 -2.66 -2.05 15.83
N LEU A 82 -1.74 -1.48 16.62
CA LEU A 82 -0.53 -0.86 16.08
C LEU A 82 0.40 -1.89 15.43
N LEU A 83 0.62 -3.03 16.09
CA LEU A 83 1.52 -4.08 15.58
C LEU A 83 0.98 -4.75 14.31
N VAL A 84 -0.29 -5.14 14.28
CA VAL A 84 -0.89 -5.80 13.12
C VAL A 84 -0.90 -4.85 11.92
N THR A 85 -1.29 -3.59 12.13
CA THR A 85 -1.28 -2.60 11.04
C THR A 85 0.14 -2.32 10.56
N ALA A 86 1.12 -2.20 11.45
CA ALA A 86 2.51 -1.97 11.06
C ALA A 86 3.10 -3.15 10.30
N LEU A 87 2.84 -4.39 10.72
CA LEU A 87 3.39 -5.58 10.07
C LEU A 87 2.70 -5.88 8.74
N LEU A 88 1.38 -6.04 8.74
CA LEU A 88 0.66 -6.41 7.51
C LEU A 88 0.57 -5.23 6.54
N GLY A 89 0.23 -4.05 7.04
CA GLY A 89 0.16 -2.84 6.24
C GLY A 89 1.52 -2.39 5.74
N GLY A 90 2.56 -2.47 6.57
CA GLY A 90 3.93 -2.16 6.19
C GLY A 90 4.47 -3.11 5.13
N ALA A 91 4.22 -4.42 5.26
CA ALA A 91 4.59 -5.39 4.23
C ALA A 91 3.90 -5.10 2.89
N ALA A 92 2.59 -4.84 2.91
CA ALA A 92 1.83 -4.48 1.71
C ALA A 92 2.35 -3.17 1.08
N LEU A 93 2.61 -2.14 1.89
CA LEU A 93 3.17 -0.86 1.44
C LEU A 93 4.54 -1.03 0.78
N LEU A 94 5.41 -1.87 1.34
CA LEU A 94 6.72 -2.15 0.77
C LEU A 94 6.61 -2.86 -0.58
N VAL A 95 5.75 -3.87 -0.69
CA VAL A 95 5.59 -4.62 -1.94
C VAL A 95 4.91 -3.78 -3.01
N ASP A 96 3.89 -3.00 -2.65
CA ASP A 96 3.16 -2.14 -3.58
C ASP A 96 4.01 -0.96 -4.06
N GLY A 97 4.67 -0.25 -3.14
CA GLY A 97 5.39 0.99 -3.43
C GLY A 97 6.84 0.84 -3.86
N ALA A 98 7.50 -0.29 -3.54
CA ALA A 98 8.91 -0.44 -3.87
C ALA A 98 9.15 -0.47 -5.39
N PRO A 99 10.12 0.32 -5.90
CA PRO A 99 10.38 0.44 -7.34
C PRO A 99 10.75 -0.88 -8.04
N GLN A 100 11.22 -1.86 -7.27
CA GLN A 100 11.61 -3.19 -7.77
C GLN A 100 10.42 -4.17 -7.82
N LEU A 101 9.31 -3.84 -7.18
CA LEU A 101 8.13 -4.70 -7.00
C LEU A 101 6.90 -4.07 -7.66
N GLY A 102 5.99 -3.52 -6.86
CA GLY A 102 4.75 -2.93 -7.36
C GLY A 102 4.93 -1.59 -8.07
N ALA A 103 5.94 -0.80 -7.68
CA ALA A 103 6.24 0.53 -8.22
C ALA A 103 5.02 1.49 -8.26
N ASP A 104 4.05 1.29 -7.37
CA ASP A 104 2.83 2.09 -7.29
C ASP A 104 2.97 3.25 -6.30
N VAL A 105 3.37 4.40 -6.81
CA VAL A 105 3.49 5.64 -6.03
C VAL A 105 2.12 6.12 -5.52
N GLY A 106 1.08 5.97 -6.33
CA GLY A 106 -0.30 6.34 -5.97
C GLY A 106 -0.81 5.47 -4.83
N GLY A 107 -0.52 4.16 -4.90
CA GLY A 107 -0.79 3.20 -3.84
C GLY A 107 -0.09 3.58 -2.54
N ALA A 108 1.21 3.88 -2.59
CA ALA A 108 1.96 4.31 -1.40
C ALA A 108 1.41 5.61 -0.78
N LEU A 109 1.08 6.62 -1.60
CA LEU A 109 0.44 7.87 -1.16
C LEU A 109 -0.91 7.64 -0.47
N THR A 110 -1.65 6.62 -0.89
CA THR A 110 -2.97 6.28 -0.36
C THR A 110 -2.86 5.37 0.87
N LEU A 111 -1.98 4.36 0.83
CA LEU A 111 -1.85 3.38 1.91
C LEU A 111 -1.34 3.99 3.21
N VAL A 112 -0.34 4.88 3.17
CA VAL A 112 0.23 5.45 4.40
C VAL A 112 -0.83 6.14 5.25
N PRO A 113 -1.61 7.12 4.75
CA PRO A 113 -2.66 7.74 5.56
C PRO A 113 -3.81 6.79 5.91
N THR A 114 -4.16 5.86 5.02
CA THR A 114 -5.20 4.86 5.27
C THR A 114 -4.83 3.93 6.42
N LEU A 115 -3.61 3.39 6.42
CA LEU A 115 -3.11 2.52 7.49
C LEU A 115 -2.97 3.27 8.81
N ALA A 116 -2.51 4.52 8.77
CA ALA A 116 -2.44 5.35 9.97
C ALA A 116 -3.83 5.65 10.56
N PHE A 117 -4.81 5.94 9.71
CA PHE A 117 -6.19 6.13 10.12
C PHE A 117 -6.81 4.85 10.69
N LEU A 118 -6.59 3.71 10.02
CA LEU A 118 -7.05 2.40 10.50
C LEU A 118 -6.45 2.07 11.86
N ALA A 119 -5.11 2.19 12.00
CA ALA A 119 -4.43 1.95 13.26
C ALA A 119 -4.95 2.84 14.39
N ALA A 120 -5.18 4.12 14.11
CA ALA A 120 -5.73 5.05 15.08
C ALA A 120 -7.15 4.67 15.49
N GLY A 121 -8.02 4.32 14.54
CA GLY A 121 -9.39 3.87 14.80
C GLY A 121 -9.43 2.61 15.64
N LEU A 122 -8.69 1.56 15.27
CA LEU A 122 -8.61 0.30 16.01
C LEU A 122 -7.99 0.49 17.41
N ALA A 123 -7.03 1.41 17.55
CA ALA A 123 -6.39 1.71 18.83
C ALA A 123 -7.18 2.70 19.71
N GLY A 124 -8.34 3.18 19.26
CA GLY A 124 -9.13 4.18 19.97
C GLY A 124 -8.44 5.54 20.14
N LEU A 125 -7.62 5.94 19.16
CA LEU A 125 -6.86 7.19 19.20
C LEU A 125 -7.57 8.29 18.42
N HIS A 126 -7.77 9.45 19.06
CA HIS A 126 -8.25 10.65 18.37
C HIS A 126 -7.13 11.26 17.51
N LEU A 127 -7.43 11.53 16.24
CA LEU A 127 -6.50 12.18 15.34
C LEU A 127 -6.58 13.71 15.50
N SER A 128 -5.64 14.27 16.27
CA SER A 128 -5.46 15.72 16.36
C SER A 128 -4.79 16.26 15.08
N TRP A 129 -4.87 17.58 14.85
CA TRP A 129 -4.22 18.23 13.70
C TRP A 129 -2.70 17.95 13.61
N ARG A 130 -2.02 17.85 14.78
CA ARG A 130 -0.58 17.49 14.83
C ARG A 130 -0.33 16.07 14.33
N ARG A 131 -1.22 15.13 14.64
CA ARG A 131 -1.13 13.74 14.13
C ARG A 131 -1.38 13.69 12.62
N TRP A 132 -2.31 14.48 12.11
CA TRP A 132 -2.52 14.61 10.68
C TRP A 132 -1.27 15.16 9.96
N LEU A 133 -0.62 16.19 10.52
CA LEU A 133 0.66 16.68 9.99
C LEU A 133 1.75 15.60 10.03
N ALA A 134 1.84 14.84 11.13
CA ALA A 134 2.80 13.73 11.24
C ALA A 134 2.53 12.62 10.21
N ILE A 135 1.26 12.29 9.93
CA ILE A 135 0.89 11.33 8.89
C ILE A 135 1.29 11.87 7.50
N GLY A 136 1.02 13.14 7.23
CA GLY A 136 1.45 13.79 5.98
C GLY A 136 2.97 13.77 5.81
N ALA A 137 3.71 14.13 6.86
CA ALA A 137 5.17 14.07 6.85
C ALA A 137 5.68 12.64 6.64
N ALA A 138 5.09 11.65 7.31
CA ALA A 138 5.44 10.23 7.12
C ALA A 138 5.17 9.78 5.68
N THR A 139 4.05 10.21 5.08
CA THR A 139 3.73 9.92 3.68
C THR A 139 4.80 10.47 2.74
N VAL A 140 5.20 11.74 2.93
CA VAL A 140 6.27 12.37 2.14
C VAL A 140 7.59 11.65 2.32
N LEU A 141 7.94 11.25 3.56
CA LEU A 141 9.17 10.51 3.84
C LEU A 141 9.20 9.13 3.19
N VAL A 142 8.09 8.40 3.23
CA VAL A 142 7.98 7.07 2.60
C VAL A 142 8.11 7.18 1.08
N VAL A 143 7.35 8.07 0.45
CA VAL A 143 7.39 8.26 -1.00
C VAL A 143 8.74 8.83 -1.45
N GLY A 144 9.29 9.78 -0.69
CA GLY A 144 10.64 10.30 -0.90
C GLY A 144 11.70 9.21 -0.78
N GLY A 145 11.57 8.31 0.19
CA GLY A 145 12.43 7.14 0.35
C GLY A 145 12.38 6.21 -0.87
N PHE A 146 11.19 5.89 -1.37
CA PHE A 146 11.05 5.13 -2.62
C PHE A 146 11.64 5.86 -3.82
N ALA A 147 11.50 7.18 -3.91
CA ALA A 147 12.12 7.98 -4.96
C ALA A 147 13.65 7.90 -4.93
N VAL A 148 14.26 8.00 -3.74
CA VAL A 148 15.71 7.86 -3.56
C VAL A 148 16.17 6.45 -3.96
N VAL A 149 15.48 5.41 -3.51
CA VAL A 149 15.79 4.02 -3.89
C VAL A 149 15.70 3.83 -5.41
N ASP A 150 14.69 4.43 -6.04
CA ASP A 150 14.51 4.36 -7.49
C ASP A 150 15.62 5.11 -8.26
N LEU A 151 16.07 6.25 -7.76
CA LEU A 151 17.20 7.00 -8.34
C LEU A 151 18.51 6.23 -8.29
N LEU A 152 18.71 5.42 -7.26
CA LEU A 152 19.92 4.61 -7.06
C LEU A 152 19.85 3.25 -7.77
N ARG A 153 18.77 2.96 -8.48
CA ARG A 153 18.53 1.64 -9.08
C ARG A 153 19.52 1.36 -10.22
N PRO A 154 20.17 0.18 -10.22
CA PRO A 154 20.92 -0.32 -11.37
C PRO A 154 19.97 -0.51 -12.57
N GLY A 155 20.28 0.06 -13.71
CA GLY A 155 19.44 0.00 -14.92
C GLY A 155 18.58 1.26 -15.15
N GLY A 156 18.72 2.25 -14.29
CA GLY A 156 18.08 3.57 -14.41
C GLY A 156 16.73 3.70 -13.68
N PRO A 157 16.31 4.93 -13.43
CA PRO A 157 15.14 5.24 -12.64
C PRO A 157 13.84 4.98 -13.41
N THR A 158 12.78 4.58 -12.67
CA THR A 158 11.40 4.49 -13.15
C THR A 158 10.77 5.89 -13.28
N HIS A 159 9.44 5.96 -13.37
CA HIS A 159 8.73 7.24 -13.43
C HIS A 159 8.94 8.10 -12.18
N LEU A 160 8.98 7.49 -10.99
CA LEU A 160 9.13 8.22 -9.73
C LEU A 160 10.50 8.87 -9.64
N GLY A 161 11.58 8.12 -9.93
CA GLY A 161 12.94 8.67 -9.90
C GLY A 161 13.16 9.72 -10.98
N ARG A 162 12.59 9.54 -12.19
CA ARG A 162 12.64 10.57 -13.25
C ARG A 162 11.92 11.83 -12.81
N PHE A 163 10.72 11.73 -12.24
CA PHE A 163 9.99 12.88 -11.71
C PHE A 163 10.76 13.58 -10.59
N ALA A 164 11.32 12.81 -9.64
CA ALA A 164 12.13 13.37 -8.56
C ALA A 164 13.35 14.15 -9.09
N ARG A 165 14.00 13.64 -10.14
CA ARG A 165 15.12 14.32 -10.81
C ARG A 165 14.65 15.62 -11.48
N GLN A 166 13.52 15.60 -12.19
CA GLN A 166 12.95 16.80 -12.82
C GLN A 166 12.57 17.88 -11.80
N VAL A 167 12.07 17.48 -10.64
CA VAL A 167 11.80 18.42 -9.53
C VAL A 167 13.10 19.02 -9.01
N ALA A 168 14.14 18.21 -8.81
CA ALA A 168 15.45 18.67 -8.33
C ALA A 168 16.13 19.62 -9.32
N ASP A 169 16.01 19.34 -10.62
CA ASP A 169 16.61 20.14 -11.71
C ASP A 169 15.76 21.38 -12.10
N GLY A 170 14.61 21.59 -11.44
CA GLY A 170 13.69 22.69 -11.74
C GLY A 170 12.93 22.57 -13.05
N SER A 171 13.02 21.44 -13.77
CA SER A 171 12.39 21.23 -15.08
C SER A 171 10.96 20.66 -15.00
N ALA A 172 10.44 20.39 -13.79
CA ALA A 172 9.11 19.83 -13.59
C ALA A 172 7.96 20.74 -14.08
N ALA A 173 8.17 22.04 -14.17
CA ALA A 173 7.16 23.03 -14.61
C ALA A 173 6.72 22.87 -16.08
N GLY A 174 7.43 22.10 -16.89
CA GLY A 174 7.10 21.83 -18.29
C GLY A 174 6.28 20.57 -18.54
N VAL A 175 5.90 19.84 -17.48
CA VAL A 175 5.21 18.52 -17.56
C VAL A 175 3.75 18.61 -17.07
N LEU A 176 3.32 19.77 -16.57
CA LEU A 176 1.94 20.12 -16.25
C LEU A 176 1.33 20.92 -17.38
#